data_7e68d22edd7a84985685f04c4d60d233
#
_entry.id   7e68d22edd7a84985685f04c4d60d233
#
_cell.length_a   1.000
_cell.length_b   1.000
_cell.length_c   1.000
_cell.angle_alpha   90.00
_cell.angle_beta   90.00
_cell.angle_gamma   90.00
#
_symmetry.space_group_name_H-M   'P 1'
#
loop_
_entity.id
_entity.type
_entity.pdbx_description
1 polymer ?
#
loop_
_entity_poly.entity_id
_entity_poly.type
_entity_poly.pdbx_seq_one_letter_code
_entity_poly.pdbx_strand_id
1 'polypeptide(L)'
;MIINKIDSMEFRLKELHDFTWLKKYGTAFWVVDETGSGCICIGMEDAERKYFCKIAGVNTVEAEVSPKESVAILKEAVHLYYELAHPNLIKIIEEYDYNQFYVVVFEWADGECLFDHWNFETYQRNTTIKSPKDKFNELPVSKKMKAIDVLFSFLQNVNRKGYVAVDFYDGSIMYDFLTDVTTICDIDFFRNAPVINDKGIDWFGTKRLKSPEEYI
;
A
#
# COMPACT_ATOMS: atom_id res chain seq x y z
N MET A 1 -22.91 -2.56 7.82
CA MET A 1 -21.97 -1.45 7.52
C MET A 1 -22.19 -0.37 8.57
N ILE A 2 -21.17 -0.03 9.32
CA ILE A 2 -21.23 0.90 10.46
C ILE A 2 -20.25 2.03 10.19
N ILE A 3 -20.72 3.28 10.38
CA ILE A 3 -19.83 4.45 10.26
C ILE A 3 -18.98 4.52 11.52
N ASN A 4 -17.68 4.51 11.32
CA ASN A 4 -16.67 4.76 12.33
C ASN A 4 -16.10 6.18 12.10
N LYS A 5 -15.47 6.74 13.12
CA LYS A 5 -14.92 8.09 13.05
C LYS A 5 -13.63 8.22 13.85
N ILE A 6 -12.69 8.96 13.29
CA ILE A 6 -11.52 9.49 13.99
C ILE A 6 -11.32 10.95 13.56
N ASP A 7 -11.29 11.87 14.51
CA ASP A 7 -11.26 13.33 14.28
C ASP A 7 -12.37 13.77 13.32
N SER A 8 -12.04 14.34 12.16
CA SER A 8 -12.99 14.74 11.12
C SER A 8 -13.22 13.64 10.05
N MET A 9 -12.48 12.52 10.11
CA MET A 9 -12.56 11.46 9.11
C MET A 9 -13.66 10.46 9.46
N GLU A 10 -14.54 10.17 8.51
CA GLU A 10 -15.58 9.13 8.62
C GLU A 10 -15.26 8.01 7.62
N PHE A 11 -15.46 6.77 8.03
CA PHE A 11 -15.19 5.58 7.23
C PHE A 11 -16.10 4.42 7.64
N ARG A 12 -16.14 3.35 6.84
CA ARG A 12 -17.12 2.27 6.99
C ARG A 12 -16.43 0.95 7.33
N LEU A 13 -16.91 0.33 8.39
CA LEU A 13 -16.48 -1.02 8.78
C LEU A 13 -17.71 -1.91 9.03
N LYS A 14 -17.50 -3.20 9.17
CA LYS A 14 -18.55 -4.14 9.59
C LYS A 14 -18.90 -4.00 11.07
N GLU A 15 -17.99 -3.43 11.87
CA GLU A 15 -18.11 -3.28 13.33
C GLU A 15 -17.71 -1.88 13.78
N LEU A 16 -18.18 -1.47 14.96
CA LEU A 16 -17.76 -0.22 15.59
C LEU A 16 -16.48 -0.44 16.40
N HIS A 17 -15.50 0.44 16.15
CA HIS A 17 -14.23 0.43 16.87
C HIS A 17 -13.86 1.82 17.37
N ASP A 18 -13.10 1.87 18.48
CA ASP A 18 -12.49 3.09 18.99
C ASP A 18 -11.05 3.20 18.43
N PHE A 19 -10.79 4.27 17.68
CA PHE A 19 -9.48 4.59 17.13
C PHE A 19 -8.79 5.76 17.86
N THR A 20 -9.33 6.23 18.99
CA THR A 20 -8.77 7.38 19.73
C THR A 20 -7.34 7.15 20.22
N TRP A 21 -6.92 5.90 20.36
CA TRP A 21 -5.56 5.53 20.72
C TRP A 21 -4.51 5.89 19.64
N LEU A 22 -4.92 6.11 18.38
CA LEU A 22 -4.04 6.61 17.32
C LEU A 22 -3.64 8.08 17.51
N LYS A 23 -4.32 8.82 18.37
CA LYS A 23 -4.02 10.25 18.64
C LYS A 23 -2.61 10.49 19.18
N LYS A 24 -1.90 9.45 19.62
CA LYS A 24 -0.46 9.54 19.90
C LYS A 24 0.39 9.93 18.69
N TYR A 25 -0.15 9.79 17.47
CA TYR A 25 0.47 10.22 16.20
C TYR A 25 -0.11 11.52 15.65
N GLY A 26 -0.91 12.23 16.43
CA GLY A 26 -1.52 13.50 16.04
C GLY A 26 -2.97 13.39 15.57
N THR A 27 -3.30 14.04 14.47
CA THR A 27 -4.65 14.16 13.91
C THR A 27 -4.78 13.34 12.63
N ALA A 28 -5.90 12.65 12.46
CA ALA A 28 -6.19 11.92 11.23
C ALA A 28 -6.56 12.89 10.09
N PHE A 29 -5.91 12.74 8.93
CA PHE A 29 -6.17 13.57 7.75
C PHE A 29 -6.54 12.76 6.50
N TRP A 30 -6.37 11.43 6.52
CA TRP A 30 -6.63 10.56 5.38
C TRP A 30 -7.01 9.15 5.86
N VAL A 31 -7.94 8.49 5.15
CA VAL A 31 -8.38 7.12 5.45
C VAL A 31 -8.69 6.37 4.16
N VAL A 32 -8.30 5.09 4.10
CA VAL A 32 -8.78 4.09 3.14
C VAL A 32 -9.34 2.90 3.89
N ASP A 33 -10.64 2.64 3.69
CA ASP A 33 -11.42 1.58 4.32
C ASP A 33 -11.84 0.46 3.32
N GLU A 34 -11.64 0.68 2.03
CA GLU A 34 -12.01 -0.25 0.95
C GLU A 34 -10.80 -1.14 0.58
N THR A 35 -10.47 -2.10 1.45
CA THR A 35 -9.36 -3.03 1.24
C THR A 35 -9.80 -4.48 1.36
N GLY A 36 -9.47 -5.31 0.38
CA GLY A 36 -9.72 -6.76 0.41
C GLY A 36 -8.87 -7.50 1.46
N SER A 37 -7.73 -6.93 1.85
CA SER A 37 -6.82 -7.49 2.86
C SER A 37 -7.37 -7.45 4.30
N GLY A 38 -8.49 -6.75 4.53
CA GLY A 38 -9.05 -6.57 5.86
C GLY A 38 -8.26 -5.60 6.74
N CYS A 39 -7.35 -4.81 6.15
CA CYS A 39 -6.64 -3.73 6.84
C CYS A 39 -7.32 -2.39 6.56
N ILE A 40 -7.40 -1.51 7.55
CA ILE A 40 -7.67 -0.08 7.32
C ILE A 40 -6.35 0.68 7.30
N CYS A 41 -6.26 1.67 6.43
CA CYS A 41 -5.11 2.56 6.34
C CYS A 41 -5.52 3.97 6.76
N ILE A 42 -4.78 4.56 7.72
CA ILE A 42 -5.08 5.89 8.27
C ILE A 42 -3.81 6.75 8.20
N GLY A 43 -3.92 7.91 7.53
CA GLY A 43 -2.89 8.94 7.56
C GLY A 43 -3.06 9.80 8.82
N MET A 44 -2.01 9.89 9.61
CA MET A 44 -1.94 10.70 10.84
C MET A 44 -0.87 11.77 10.67
N GLU A 45 -1.07 12.96 11.26
CA GLU A 45 -0.06 14.00 11.27
C GLU A 45 0.02 14.72 12.63
N ASP A 46 1.23 15.00 13.06
CA ASP A 46 1.54 15.91 14.16
C ASP A 46 2.24 17.17 13.65
N ALA A 47 2.79 17.99 14.55
CA ALA A 47 3.48 19.23 14.17
C ALA A 47 4.81 19.01 13.44
N GLU A 48 5.37 17.81 13.47
CA GLU A 48 6.72 17.52 12.96
C GLU A 48 6.68 16.66 11.69
N ARG A 49 5.74 15.69 11.60
CA ARG A 49 5.73 14.68 10.53
C ARG A 49 4.37 14.04 10.33
N LYS A 50 4.28 13.29 9.23
CA LYS A 50 3.14 12.45 8.87
C LYS A 50 3.49 10.97 9.03
N TYR A 51 2.45 10.19 9.28
CA TYR A 51 2.52 8.74 9.47
C TYR A 51 1.48 8.04 8.60
N PHE A 52 1.83 6.88 8.12
CA PHE A 52 0.90 5.96 7.48
C PHE A 52 0.68 4.78 8.42
N CYS A 53 -0.52 4.67 8.99
CA CYS A 53 -0.89 3.59 9.91
C CYS A 53 -1.70 2.53 9.17
N LYS A 54 -1.17 1.31 9.04
CA LYS A 54 -1.86 0.13 8.50
C LYS A 54 -2.30 -0.74 9.67
N ILE A 55 -3.61 -1.03 9.77
CA ILE A 55 -4.21 -1.69 10.94
C ILE A 55 -4.99 -2.91 10.45
N ALA A 56 -4.54 -4.10 10.84
CA ALA A 56 -5.22 -5.36 10.58
C ALA A 56 -6.18 -5.74 11.72
N GLY A 57 -7.17 -6.55 11.41
CA GLY A 57 -8.13 -7.07 12.39
C GLY A 57 -9.39 -6.22 12.56
N VAL A 58 -9.61 -5.22 11.70
CA VAL A 58 -10.75 -4.27 11.79
C VAL A 58 -12.00 -4.70 11.03
N ASN A 59 -11.95 -5.78 10.26
CA ASN A 59 -13.08 -6.31 9.48
C ASN A 59 -13.67 -5.27 8.50
N THR A 60 -12.86 -4.84 7.53
CA THR A 60 -13.30 -3.90 6.49
C THR A 60 -14.47 -4.44 5.68
N VAL A 61 -15.25 -3.57 5.04
CA VAL A 61 -16.44 -3.96 4.28
C VAL A 61 -16.08 -4.91 3.14
N GLU A 62 -14.97 -4.63 2.44
CA GLU A 62 -14.47 -5.38 1.29
C GLU A 62 -13.58 -6.59 1.69
N ALA A 63 -13.38 -6.83 3.00
CA ALA A 63 -12.48 -7.88 3.46
C ALA A 63 -12.86 -9.26 2.91
N GLU A 64 -11.92 -9.88 2.21
CA GLU A 64 -11.97 -11.25 1.67
C GLU A 64 -11.43 -12.28 2.68
N VAL A 65 -10.81 -11.80 3.75
CA VAL A 65 -10.22 -12.60 4.83
C VAL A 65 -10.84 -12.24 6.19
N SER A 66 -10.77 -13.16 7.14
CA SER A 66 -11.24 -12.87 8.50
C SER A 66 -10.31 -11.88 9.21
N PRO A 67 -10.76 -11.17 10.27
CA PRO A 67 -9.91 -10.29 11.07
C PRO A 67 -8.65 -10.97 11.60
N LYS A 68 -8.77 -12.24 12.03
CA LYS A 68 -7.63 -13.01 12.54
C LYS A 68 -6.61 -13.34 11.43
N GLU A 69 -7.09 -13.69 10.24
CA GLU A 69 -6.22 -13.92 9.08
C GLU A 69 -5.54 -12.66 8.62
N SER A 70 -6.26 -11.52 8.58
CA SER A 70 -5.69 -10.21 8.28
C SER A 70 -4.52 -9.86 9.21
N VAL A 71 -4.68 -10.09 10.53
CA VAL A 71 -3.61 -9.91 11.51
C VAL A 71 -2.43 -10.82 11.23
N ALA A 72 -2.67 -12.11 10.94
CA ALA A 72 -1.61 -13.07 10.66
C ALA A 72 -0.81 -12.68 9.39
N ILE A 73 -1.52 -12.29 8.33
CA ILE A 73 -0.92 -11.86 7.06
C ILE A 73 -0.04 -10.63 7.27
N LEU A 74 -0.54 -9.59 7.97
CA LEU A 74 0.24 -8.37 8.18
C LEU A 74 1.45 -8.62 9.09
N LYS A 75 1.33 -9.47 10.12
CA LYS A 75 2.46 -9.88 10.97
C LYS A 75 3.55 -10.61 10.18
N GLU A 76 3.15 -11.48 9.26
CA GLU A 76 4.09 -12.18 8.39
C GLU A 76 4.77 -11.20 7.40
N ALA A 77 4.01 -10.23 6.89
CA ALA A 77 4.52 -9.26 5.93
C ALA A 77 5.57 -8.30 6.52
N VAL A 78 5.47 -7.97 7.79
CA VAL A 78 6.36 -6.96 8.42
C VAL A 78 7.83 -7.29 8.28
N HIS A 79 8.23 -8.56 8.44
CA HIS A 79 9.64 -8.95 8.33
C HIS A 79 10.20 -8.71 6.91
N LEU A 80 9.34 -8.71 5.86
CA LEU A 80 9.76 -8.43 4.49
C LEU A 80 10.29 -7.01 4.34
N TYR A 81 9.69 -6.04 5.01
CA TYR A 81 10.15 -4.64 5.00
C TYR A 81 11.53 -4.47 5.61
N TYR A 82 11.84 -5.24 6.66
CA TYR A 82 13.19 -5.25 7.25
C TYR A 82 14.18 -6.04 6.39
N GLU A 83 13.77 -7.20 5.92
CA GLU A 83 14.65 -8.07 5.14
C GLU A 83 14.95 -7.49 3.75
N LEU A 84 13.95 -6.94 3.08
CA LEU A 84 14.07 -6.34 1.74
C LEU A 84 14.43 -4.85 1.79
N ALA A 85 14.91 -4.35 2.93
CA ALA A 85 15.24 -2.95 3.13
C ALA A 85 15.98 -2.35 1.92
N HIS A 86 15.48 -1.21 1.44
CA HIS A 86 16.00 -0.47 0.30
C HIS A 86 15.81 1.04 0.55
N PRO A 87 16.69 1.92 0.05
CA PRO A 87 16.55 3.36 0.24
C PRO A 87 15.20 3.94 -0.18
N ASN A 88 14.57 3.32 -1.18
CA ASN A 88 13.29 3.75 -1.72
C ASN A 88 12.09 2.87 -1.29
N LEU A 89 12.28 1.90 -0.40
CA LEU A 89 11.18 1.19 0.23
C LEU A 89 10.66 2.00 1.41
N ILE A 90 9.34 2.13 1.54
CA ILE A 90 8.70 2.75 2.69
C ILE A 90 9.21 2.12 3.99
N LYS A 91 9.49 2.94 5.01
CA LYS A 91 10.12 2.46 6.24
C LYS A 91 9.10 2.31 7.35
N ILE A 92 9.22 1.21 8.10
CA ILE A 92 8.49 1.00 9.33
C ILE A 92 9.13 1.87 10.43
N ILE A 93 8.29 2.62 11.16
CA ILE A 93 8.66 3.37 12.36
C ILE A 93 8.49 2.48 13.59
N GLU A 94 7.33 1.85 13.71
CA GLU A 94 7.03 0.91 14.78
C GLU A 94 5.92 -0.07 14.36
N GLU A 95 5.84 -1.19 15.07
CA GLU A 95 4.81 -2.19 14.95
C GLU A 95 4.42 -2.73 16.32
N TYR A 96 3.14 -3.06 16.54
CA TYR A 96 2.69 -3.56 17.85
C TYR A 96 1.31 -4.19 17.77
N ASP A 97 1.05 -5.08 18.74
CA ASP A 97 -0.30 -5.56 19.02
C ASP A 97 -1.08 -4.53 19.86
N TYR A 98 -2.31 -4.24 19.49
CA TYR A 98 -3.24 -3.43 20.27
C TYR A 98 -4.61 -4.09 20.33
N ASN A 99 -4.96 -4.67 21.48
CA ASN A 99 -6.15 -5.49 21.66
C ASN A 99 -6.21 -6.63 20.61
N GLN A 100 -7.26 -6.64 19.77
CA GLN A 100 -7.41 -7.60 18.67
C GLN A 100 -6.70 -7.17 17.37
N PHE A 101 -6.13 -5.97 17.34
CA PHE A 101 -5.50 -5.40 16.15
C PHE A 101 -4.00 -5.66 16.12
N TYR A 102 -3.45 -5.68 14.92
CA TYR A 102 -2.03 -5.50 14.71
C TYR A 102 -1.79 -4.25 13.89
N VAL A 103 -0.88 -3.42 14.35
CA VAL A 103 -0.64 -2.07 13.83
C VAL A 103 0.78 -1.98 13.31
N VAL A 104 0.92 -1.49 12.09
CA VAL A 104 2.21 -1.13 11.51
C VAL A 104 2.16 0.34 11.14
N VAL A 105 3.12 1.08 11.66
CA VAL A 105 3.25 2.52 11.40
C VAL A 105 4.48 2.75 10.52
N PHE A 106 4.24 3.34 9.37
CA PHE A 106 5.28 3.69 8.42
C PHE A 106 5.54 5.20 8.41
N GLU A 107 6.71 5.61 7.91
CA GLU A 107 6.92 6.96 7.44
C GLU A 107 5.87 7.26 6.35
N TRP A 108 5.39 8.50 6.30
CA TRP A 108 4.51 8.93 5.20
C TRP A 108 5.33 9.05 3.91
N ALA A 109 4.87 8.41 2.84
CA ALA A 109 5.44 8.59 1.51
C ALA A 109 4.74 9.80 0.85
N ASP A 110 5.50 10.86 0.62
CA ASP A 110 4.99 12.00 -0.14
C ASP A 110 4.78 11.63 -1.62
N GLY A 111 3.90 12.40 -2.27
CA GLY A 111 3.56 12.18 -3.67
C GLY A 111 2.22 11.50 -3.88
N GLU A 112 2.05 10.90 -5.04
CA GLU A 112 0.80 10.31 -5.49
C GLU A 112 1.04 8.85 -5.90
N CYS A 113 0.10 7.96 -5.54
CA CYS A 113 0.12 6.57 -6.00
C CYS A 113 -0.12 6.54 -7.52
N LEU A 114 0.71 5.84 -8.28
CA LEU A 114 0.59 5.81 -9.74
C LEU A 114 -0.68 5.10 -10.22
N PHE A 115 -1.27 4.25 -9.40
CA PHE A 115 -2.58 3.66 -9.64
C PHE A 115 -3.54 4.04 -8.52
N ASP A 116 -4.11 5.23 -8.63
CA ASP A 116 -5.07 5.79 -7.66
C ASP A 116 -6.50 5.33 -8.01
N HIS A 117 -6.79 4.06 -7.75
CA HIS A 117 -8.09 3.47 -8.08
C HIS A 117 -9.25 3.96 -7.20
N TRP A 118 -8.96 4.48 -6.03
CA TRP A 118 -9.97 5.11 -5.15
C TRP A 118 -10.57 6.37 -5.78
N ASN A 119 -9.81 7.06 -6.62
CA ASN A 119 -10.24 8.27 -7.33
C ASN A 119 -10.57 8.03 -8.80
N PHE A 120 -10.64 6.79 -9.27
CA PHE A 120 -10.81 6.45 -10.68
C PHE A 120 -12.05 7.11 -11.31
N GLU A 121 -13.18 7.12 -10.60
CA GLU A 121 -14.40 7.80 -11.06
C GLU A 121 -14.21 9.31 -11.21
N THR A 122 -13.41 9.94 -10.35
CA THR A 122 -13.12 11.39 -10.44
C THR A 122 -12.40 11.71 -11.73
N TYR A 123 -11.43 10.90 -12.14
CA TYR A 123 -10.69 11.09 -13.39
C TYR A 123 -11.57 10.81 -14.61
N GLN A 124 -12.47 9.83 -14.53
CA GLN A 124 -13.43 9.56 -15.61
C GLN A 124 -14.46 10.68 -15.77
N ARG A 125 -14.96 11.23 -14.68
CA ARG A 125 -15.98 12.29 -14.70
C ARG A 125 -15.41 13.66 -15.05
N ASN A 126 -14.14 13.90 -14.77
CA ASN A 126 -13.50 15.18 -15.01
C ASN A 126 -12.17 15.01 -15.77
N THR A 127 -12.25 15.05 -17.09
CA THR A 127 -11.11 14.90 -18.01
C THR A 127 -10.08 16.03 -17.91
N THR A 128 -10.36 17.10 -17.17
CA THR A 128 -9.37 18.17 -16.92
C THR A 128 -8.41 17.83 -15.79
N ILE A 129 -8.76 16.86 -14.93
CA ILE A 129 -7.91 16.38 -13.84
C ILE A 129 -7.13 15.19 -14.36
N LYS A 130 -5.80 15.34 -14.43
CA LYS A 130 -4.90 14.23 -14.84
C LYS A 130 -4.72 13.25 -13.69
N SER A 131 -4.85 11.97 -13.99
CA SER A 131 -4.46 10.93 -13.04
C SER A 131 -2.96 10.98 -12.74
N PRO A 132 -2.49 10.43 -11.61
CA PRO A 132 -1.06 10.32 -11.32
C PRO A 132 -0.29 9.59 -12.43
N LYS A 133 -0.89 8.56 -13.01
CA LYS A 133 -0.33 7.82 -14.15
C LYS A 133 -0.17 8.71 -15.39
N ASP A 134 -1.16 9.54 -15.71
CA ASP A 134 -1.07 10.45 -16.86
C ASP A 134 0.00 11.51 -16.62
N LYS A 135 0.06 12.08 -15.41
CA LYS A 135 1.15 13.00 -15.03
C LYS A 135 2.52 12.35 -15.18
N PHE A 136 2.67 11.09 -14.73
CA PHE A 136 3.93 10.34 -14.85
C PHE A 136 4.30 10.08 -16.32
N ASN A 137 3.33 9.73 -17.17
CA ASN A 137 3.54 9.49 -18.59
C ASN A 137 4.02 10.73 -19.32
N GLU A 138 3.67 11.93 -18.89
CA GLU A 138 4.09 13.20 -19.45
C GLU A 138 5.47 13.67 -18.96
N LEU A 139 6.05 13.02 -17.96
CA LEU A 139 7.39 13.39 -17.47
C LEU A 139 8.46 13.24 -18.57
N PRO A 140 9.51 14.06 -18.50
CA PRO A 140 10.71 13.86 -19.32
C PRO A 140 11.25 12.44 -19.16
N VAL A 141 11.78 11.87 -20.26
CA VAL A 141 12.34 10.51 -20.27
C VAL A 141 13.37 10.31 -19.16
N SER A 142 14.20 11.31 -18.89
CA SER A 142 15.24 11.25 -17.84
C SER A 142 14.66 11.02 -16.45
N LYS A 143 13.50 11.61 -16.12
CA LYS A 143 12.82 11.41 -14.82
C LYS A 143 12.19 10.02 -14.75
N LYS A 144 11.55 9.59 -15.83
CA LYS A 144 11.01 8.21 -15.93
C LYS A 144 12.11 7.17 -15.78
N MET A 145 13.26 7.37 -16.42
CA MET A 145 14.42 6.45 -16.29
C MET A 145 14.92 6.35 -14.86
N LYS A 146 15.00 7.48 -14.13
CA LYS A 146 15.37 7.44 -12.70
C LYS A 146 14.39 6.60 -11.88
N ALA A 147 13.09 6.75 -12.09
CA ALA A 147 12.09 5.94 -11.41
C ALA A 147 12.25 4.45 -11.76
N ILE A 148 12.47 4.13 -13.03
CA ILE A 148 12.71 2.77 -13.52
C ILE A 148 13.97 2.18 -12.85
N ASP A 149 15.06 2.93 -12.75
CA ASP A 149 16.29 2.49 -12.10
C ASP A 149 16.06 2.13 -10.62
N VAL A 150 15.23 2.91 -9.90
CA VAL A 150 14.82 2.60 -8.53
C VAL A 150 14.10 1.25 -8.48
N LEU A 151 13.10 1.04 -9.35
CA LEU A 151 12.32 -0.20 -9.38
C LEU A 151 13.20 -1.41 -9.69
N PHE A 152 14.06 -1.33 -10.71
CA PHE A 152 14.96 -2.42 -11.05
C PHE A 152 15.99 -2.69 -9.96
N SER A 153 16.53 -1.66 -9.31
CA SER A 153 17.44 -1.82 -8.17
C SER A 153 16.78 -2.57 -7.01
N PHE A 154 15.53 -2.20 -6.70
CA PHE A 154 14.74 -2.89 -5.67
C PHE A 154 14.44 -4.33 -6.05
N LEU A 155 13.93 -4.58 -7.26
CA LEU A 155 13.61 -5.94 -7.73
C LEU A 155 14.85 -6.83 -7.82
N GLN A 156 16.01 -6.27 -8.16
CA GLN A 156 17.28 -7.00 -8.10
C GLN A 156 17.63 -7.40 -6.66
N ASN A 157 17.36 -6.53 -5.68
CA ASN A 157 17.55 -6.86 -4.26
C ASN A 157 16.59 -7.99 -3.83
N VAL A 158 15.32 -7.91 -4.22
CA VAL A 158 14.29 -8.94 -3.98
C VAL A 158 14.75 -10.30 -4.52
N ASN A 159 15.14 -10.35 -5.79
CA ASN A 159 15.58 -11.57 -6.45
C ASN A 159 16.86 -12.15 -5.81
N ARG A 160 17.87 -11.32 -5.48
CA ARG A 160 19.09 -11.77 -4.79
C ARG A 160 18.83 -12.39 -3.43
N LYS A 161 17.79 -11.97 -2.76
CA LYS A 161 17.36 -12.50 -1.45
C LYS A 161 16.43 -13.71 -1.59
N GLY A 162 16.19 -14.18 -2.80
CA GLY A 162 15.37 -15.36 -3.07
C GLY A 162 13.87 -15.14 -2.93
N TYR A 163 13.41 -13.91 -3.11
CA TYR A 163 11.97 -13.58 -3.08
C TYR A 163 11.41 -13.35 -4.48
N VAL A 164 10.11 -13.54 -4.60
CA VAL A 164 9.29 -13.21 -5.77
C VAL A 164 8.39 -12.04 -5.39
N ALA A 165 8.37 -11.03 -6.24
CA ALA A 165 7.53 -9.85 -6.10
C ALA A 165 6.09 -10.16 -6.55
N VAL A 166 5.35 -10.89 -5.73
CA VAL A 166 3.96 -11.20 -5.96
C VAL A 166 3.12 -9.94 -5.74
N ASP A 167 2.16 -9.67 -6.62
CA ASP A 167 1.27 -8.50 -6.57
C ASP A 167 2.01 -7.15 -6.57
N PHE A 168 3.10 -7.04 -7.35
CA PHE A 168 3.83 -5.79 -7.53
C PHE A 168 3.40 -5.09 -8.82
N TYR A 169 2.82 -3.90 -8.68
CA TYR A 169 2.25 -3.14 -9.80
C TYR A 169 2.32 -1.63 -9.53
N ASP A 170 1.76 -0.80 -10.40
CA ASP A 170 1.79 0.67 -10.23
C ASP A 170 1.04 1.18 -8.98
N GLY A 171 0.16 0.37 -8.37
CA GLY A 171 -0.43 0.64 -7.05
C GLY A 171 0.55 0.50 -5.88
N SER A 172 1.69 -0.16 -6.10
CA SER A 172 2.76 -0.27 -5.11
C SER A 172 3.80 0.86 -5.23
N ILE A 173 3.56 1.86 -6.08
CA ILE A 173 4.53 2.90 -6.42
C ILE A 173 3.95 4.28 -6.14
N MET A 174 4.59 5.01 -5.23
CA MET A 174 4.36 6.44 -5.00
C MET A 174 5.40 7.25 -5.78
N TYR A 175 4.98 8.34 -6.41
CA TYR A 175 5.88 9.28 -7.07
C TYR A 175 5.60 10.70 -6.61
N ASP A 176 6.62 11.34 -6.07
CA ASP A 176 6.56 12.75 -5.70
C ASP A 176 6.94 13.62 -6.91
N PHE A 177 5.95 14.28 -7.50
CA PHE A 177 6.12 15.13 -8.67
C PHE A 177 6.86 16.44 -8.37
N LEU A 178 7.06 16.80 -7.10
CA LEU A 178 7.82 18.00 -6.69
C LEU A 178 9.31 17.71 -6.59
N THR A 179 9.67 16.56 -6.01
CA THR A 179 11.06 16.20 -5.71
C THR A 179 11.62 15.13 -6.65
N ASP A 180 10.78 14.54 -7.51
CA ASP A 180 11.12 13.41 -8.39
C ASP A 180 11.59 12.16 -7.63
N VAL A 181 11.08 11.97 -6.42
CA VAL A 181 11.36 10.79 -5.59
C VAL A 181 10.33 9.69 -5.89
N THR A 182 10.83 8.47 -6.07
CA THR A 182 10.01 7.26 -6.18
C THR A 182 10.09 6.50 -4.87
N THR A 183 8.94 6.17 -4.27
CA THR A 183 8.84 5.33 -3.08
C THR A 183 8.06 4.06 -3.40
N ILE A 184 8.59 2.92 -3.00
CA ILE A 184 7.96 1.61 -3.14
C ILE A 184 7.20 1.32 -1.85
N CYS A 185 5.94 0.90 -2.00
CA CYS A 185 5.03 0.56 -0.91
C CYS A 185 4.44 -0.83 -1.15
N ASP A 186 3.72 -1.34 -0.15
CA ASP A 186 2.83 -2.51 -0.26
C ASP A 186 3.50 -3.76 -0.86
N ILE A 187 4.47 -4.30 -0.12
CA ILE A 187 5.17 -5.55 -0.48
C ILE A 187 4.65 -6.77 0.31
N ASP A 188 3.47 -6.68 0.89
CA ASP A 188 2.90 -7.65 1.83
C ASP A 188 2.74 -9.06 1.23
N PHE A 189 2.60 -9.14 -0.09
CA PHE A 189 2.42 -10.40 -0.80
C PHE A 189 3.70 -10.98 -1.41
N PHE A 190 4.87 -10.40 -1.15
CA PHE A 190 6.12 -11.01 -1.60
C PHE A 190 6.35 -12.35 -0.90
N ARG A 191 6.90 -13.32 -1.61
CA ARG A 191 7.05 -14.70 -1.11
C ARG A 191 8.43 -15.25 -1.47
N ASN A 192 8.90 -16.18 -0.64
CA ASN A 192 10.11 -16.95 -0.97
C ASN A 192 9.94 -17.74 -2.28
N ALA A 193 10.98 -17.72 -3.11
CA ALA A 193 11.02 -18.53 -4.32
C ALA A 193 11.26 -20.02 -3.98
N PRO A 194 10.71 -20.97 -4.75
CA PRO A 194 9.78 -20.78 -5.86
C PRO A 194 8.34 -20.52 -5.39
N VAL A 195 7.59 -19.70 -6.14
CA VAL A 195 6.17 -19.50 -5.91
C VAL A 195 5.36 -20.28 -6.94
N ILE A 196 4.38 -21.06 -6.48
CA ILE A 196 3.48 -21.81 -7.33
C ILE A 196 2.11 -21.13 -7.30
N ASN A 197 1.59 -20.78 -8.47
CA ASN A 197 0.23 -20.26 -8.61
C ASN A 197 -0.77 -21.43 -8.68
N ASP A 198 -1.36 -21.75 -7.55
CA ASP A 198 -2.37 -22.81 -7.41
C ASP A 198 -3.82 -22.31 -7.58
N LYS A 199 -4.01 -21.00 -7.69
CA LYS A 199 -5.34 -20.38 -7.84
C LYS A 199 -5.66 -19.92 -9.27
N GLY A 200 -4.75 -20.13 -10.20
CA GLY A 200 -4.93 -19.77 -11.60
C GLY A 200 -4.45 -18.36 -11.94
N ILE A 201 -4.66 -18.01 -13.22
CA ILE A 201 -4.07 -16.83 -13.86
C ILE A 201 -4.50 -15.50 -13.24
N ASP A 202 -5.70 -15.42 -12.68
CA ASP A 202 -6.30 -14.17 -12.22
C ASP A 202 -5.91 -13.81 -10.77
N TRP A 203 -5.19 -14.71 -10.09
CA TRP A 203 -4.89 -14.51 -8.67
C TRP A 203 -3.63 -13.69 -8.41
N PHE A 204 -2.59 -13.83 -9.24
CA PHE A 204 -1.34 -13.08 -9.04
C PHE A 204 -1.32 -11.76 -9.80
N GLY A 205 -1.28 -10.68 -9.05
CA GLY A 205 -1.06 -9.33 -9.55
C GLY A 205 -2.12 -8.83 -10.55
N THR A 206 -1.88 -7.67 -11.08
CA THR A 206 -2.78 -7.04 -12.04
C THR A 206 -2.63 -7.69 -13.43
N LYS A 207 -3.70 -8.27 -13.93
CA LYS A 207 -3.74 -8.99 -15.22
C LYS A 207 -3.08 -8.22 -16.38
N ARG A 208 -3.29 -6.91 -16.46
CA ARG A 208 -2.72 -6.04 -17.52
C ARG A 208 -1.19 -5.92 -17.50
N LEU A 209 -0.54 -6.32 -16.40
CA LEU A 209 0.93 -6.24 -16.23
C LEU A 209 1.61 -7.59 -16.40
N LYS A 210 0.86 -8.66 -16.61
CA LYS A 210 1.41 -9.99 -16.84
C LYS A 210 1.96 -10.11 -18.26
N SER A 211 3.05 -10.85 -18.41
CA SER A 211 3.57 -11.18 -19.73
C SER A 211 2.62 -12.16 -20.47
N PRO A 212 2.66 -12.22 -21.81
CA PRO A 212 1.81 -13.14 -22.57
C PRO A 212 1.96 -14.60 -22.15
N GLU A 213 3.12 -15.03 -21.72
CA GLU A 213 3.42 -16.40 -21.29
C GLU A 213 2.69 -16.79 -20.00
N GLU A 214 2.29 -15.82 -19.21
CA GLU A 214 1.56 -16.03 -17.96
C GLU A 214 0.06 -16.29 -18.17
N TYR A 215 -0.41 -16.24 -19.42
CA TYR A 215 -1.80 -16.52 -19.80
C TYR A 215 -2.02 -17.90 -20.43
N ILE A 216 -1.00 -18.74 -20.46
CA ILE A 216 -1.03 -20.07 -21.10
C ILE A 216 -1.36 -21.15 -20.07
#